data_63872565424d02bb79cd1de6879e61a7
#
_entry.id   63872565424d02bb79cd1de6879e61a7
#
_cell.length_a   1.000
_cell.length_b   1.000
_cell.length_c   1.000
_cell.angle_alpha   90.00
_cell.angle_beta   90.00
_cell.angle_gamma   90.00
#
_symmetry.space_group_name_H-M   'P 1'
#
loop_
_entity.id
_entity.type
_entity.pdbx_description
1 polymer ?
#
loop_
_entity_poly.entity_id
_entity_poly.type
_entity_poly.pdbx_seq_one_letter_code
_entity_poly.pdbx_strand_id
1 'polypeptide(L)'
;MDFNLDQRRATLSVGEFAEFSTGPRDYGSGSAGLWRAQLGTHWHQELRARATAEQPATEFEFTIGGQLAHAGWTLALSGRIDQLVREGVGVVLREIKTVMRPLPADEAALRADYPGYFVQLAAYATLWRLTLPPGTPRAAVRGELVFVEAGSGLSQTVPLTGADDGLFAAQLERVGEFLTLRLRARERLRGLRFRPAFDT
;
A
#
# COMPACT_ATOMS: atom_id res chain seq x y z
N MET A 1 11.94 -2.76 -2.71
CA MET A 1 12.26 -1.33 -3.00
C MET A 1 13.59 -1.24 -3.72
N ASP A 2 13.60 -0.62 -4.89
CA ASP A 2 14.79 -0.23 -5.64
C ASP A 2 14.96 1.29 -5.60
N PHE A 3 16.21 1.80 -5.51
CA PHE A 3 16.43 3.24 -5.44
C PHE A 3 17.77 3.69 -6.06
N ASN A 4 17.71 4.83 -6.73
CA ASN A 4 18.87 5.52 -7.29
C ASN A 4 19.12 6.82 -6.52
N LEU A 5 20.20 6.84 -5.73
CA LEU A 5 20.55 7.98 -4.88
C LEU A 5 21.00 9.22 -5.68
N ASP A 6 21.61 9.03 -6.87
CA ASP A 6 22.07 10.15 -7.70
C ASP A 6 20.90 10.88 -8.35
N GLN A 7 19.91 10.14 -8.79
CA GLN A 7 18.67 10.66 -9.39
C GLN A 7 17.61 11.01 -8.36
N ARG A 8 17.84 10.71 -7.09
CA ARG A 8 16.84 10.83 -6.00
C ARG A 8 15.51 10.19 -6.37
N ARG A 9 15.58 8.97 -6.86
CA ARG A 9 14.40 8.20 -7.30
C ARG A 9 14.33 6.86 -6.57
N ALA A 10 13.13 6.48 -6.17
CA ALA A 10 12.85 5.14 -5.65
C ALA A 10 11.64 4.53 -6.36
N THR A 11 11.67 3.20 -6.51
CA THR A 11 10.58 2.42 -7.10
C THR A 11 10.16 1.33 -6.12
N LEU A 12 8.87 1.25 -5.83
CA LEU A 12 8.27 0.29 -4.91
C LEU A 12 6.94 -0.21 -5.48
N SER A 13 6.59 -1.45 -5.18
CA SER A 13 5.19 -1.83 -5.23
C SER A 13 4.41 -1.13 -4.11
N VAL A 14 3.09 -0.94 -4.28
CA VAL A 14 2.23 -0.36 -3.25
C VAL A 14 2.24 -1.22 -1.98
N GLY A 15 2.32 -2.55 -2.11
CA GLY A 15 2.48 -3.45 -0.96
C GLY A 15 3.80 -3.23 -0.22
N GLU A 16 4.94 -3.15 -0.94
CA GLU A 16 6.24 -2.84 -0.33
C GLU A 16 6.24 -1.47 0.36
N PHE A 17 5.58 -0.48 -0.23
CA PHE A 17 5.44 0.84 0.37
C PHE A 17 4.63 0.77 1.68
N ALA A 18 3.49 0.08 1.67
CA ALA A 18 2.63 -0.04 2.84
C ALA A 18 3.30 -0.79 4.01
N GLU A 19 4.08 -1.81 3.71
CA GLU A 19 4.81 -2.63 4.69
C GLU A 19 6.22 -2.10 5.01
N PHE A 20 6.63 -0.98 4.42
CA PHE A 20 7.97 -0.46 4.63
C PHE A 20 8.21 -0.10 6.10
N SER A 21 9.28 -0.63 6.64
CA SER A 21 9.75 -0.36 8.01
C SER A 21 11.27 -0.34 8.02
N THR A 22 11.84 0.47 8.89
CA THR A 22 13.29 0.57 9.11
C THR A 22 13.78 -0.38 10.20
N GLY A 23 12.87 -1.06 10.91
CA GLY A 23 13.19 -2.03 11.95
C GLY A 23 13.40 -3.45 11.41
N PRO A 24 13.81 -4.38 12.29
CA PRO A 24 13.87 -5.79 11.95
C PRO A 24 12.51 -6.28 11.45
N ARG A 25 12.48 -6.98 10.32
CA ARG A 25 11.26 -7.64 9.86
C ARG A 25 11.15 -8.98 10.57
N ASP A 26 10.03 -9.19 11.22
CA ASP A 26 9.67 -10.50 11.74
C ASP A 26 9.23 -11.38 10.56
N TYR A 27 10.16 -12.15 10.02
CA TYR A 27 9.87 -13.14 8.99
C TYR A 27 9.18 -14.34 9.68
N GLY A 28 7.87 -14.20 9.93
CA GLY A 28 7.07 -15.31 10.45
C GLY A 28 7.27 -16.57 9.58
N SER A 29 7.73 -17.62 10.22
CA SER A 29 8.23 -18.84 9.63
C SER A 29 7.25 -19.63 8.75
N GLY A 30 7.64 -19.89 7.57
CA GLY A 30 7.46 -21.03 6.66
C GLY A 30 6.05 -21.57 6.39
N SER A 31 5.56 -22.49 7.14
CA SER A 31 4.36 -23.27 6.79
C SER A 31 3.03 -22.52 6.99
N ALA A 32 2.93 -21.68 8.02
CA ALA A 32 1.77 -20.85 8.27
C ALA A 32 1.57 -19.78 7.17
N GLY A 33 2.65 -19.37 6.50
CA GLY A 33 2.59 -18.42 5.38
C GLY A 33 1.96 -19.00 4.12
N LEU A 34 2.31 -20.24 3.75
CA LEU A 34 1.75 -20.90 2.57
C LEU A 34 0.26 -21.20 2.72
N TRP A 35 -0.15 -21.67 3.90
CA TRP A 35 -1.56 -21.93 4.18
C TRP A 35 -2.42 -20.65 4.14
N ARG A 36 -1.91 -19.55 4.71
CA ARG A 36 -2.57 -18.24 4.61
C ARG A 36 -2.68 -17.75 3.17
N ALA A 37 -1.65 -17.94 2.36
CA ALA A 37 -1.67 -17.56 0.96
C ALA A 37 -2.71 -18.36 0.17
N GLN A 38 -2.84 -19.67 0.43
CA GLN A 38 -3.86 -20.52 -0.22
C GLN A 38 -5.29 -20.12 0.17
N LEU A 39 -5.53 -19.87 1.47
CA LEU A 39 -6.83 -19.37 1.93
C LEU A 39 -7.16 -18.00 1.35
N GLY A 40 -6.16 -17.10 1.30
CA GLY A 40 -6.31 -15.82 0.64
C GLY A 40 -6.76 -15.96 -0.80
N THR A 41 -6.10 -16.83 -1.59
CA THR A 41 -6.46 -17.09 -2.98
C THR A 41 -7.89 -17.64 -3.12
N HIS A 42 -8.30 -18.57 -2.24
CA HIS A 42 -9.64 -19.12 -2.24
C HIS A 42 -10.71 -18.04 -2.02
N TRP A 43 -10.58 -17.23 -0.97
CA TRP A 43 -11.55 -16.18 -0.67
C TRP A 43 -11.58 -15.06 -1.71
N HIS A 44 -10.45 -14.73 -2.30
CA HIS A 44 -10.41 -13.79 -3.43
C HIS A 44 -11.22 -14.31 -4.63
N GLN A 45 -11.15 -15.61 -4.94
CA GLN A 45 -11.93 -16.23 -6.02
C GLN A 45 -13.42 -16.23 -5.71
N GLU A 46 -13.83 -16.58 -4.48
CA GLU A 46 -15.22 -16.56 -4.04
C GLU A 46 -15.83 -15.15 -4.11
N LEU A 47 -15.13 -14.16 -3.55
CA LEU A 47 -15.59 -12.78 -3.60
C LEU A 47 -15.62 -12.22 -5.03
N ARG A 48 -14.69 -12.64 -5.89
CA ARG A 48 -14.71 -12.30 -7.30
C ARG A 48 -15.95 -12.87 -8.00
N ALA A 49 -16.29 -14.13 -7.75
CA ALA A 49 -17.49 -14.76 -8.33
C ALA A 49 -18.77 -14.03 -7.89
N ARG A 50 -18.88 -13.69 -6.60
CA ARG A 50 -20.01 -12.90 -6.07
C ARG A 50 -20.09 -11.52 -6.71
N ALA A 51 -18.96 -10.78 -6.74
CA ALA A 51 -18.92 -9.45 -7.32
C ALA A 51 -19.26 -9.47 -8.82
N THR A 52 -18.86 -10.50 -9.57
CA THR A 52 -19.23 -10.67 -10.98
C THR A 52 -20.73 -10.85 -11.15
N ALA A 53 -21.39 -11.60 -10.25
CA ALA A 53 -22.83 -11.83 -10.31
C ALA A 53 -23.65 -10.58 -9.91
N GLU A 54 -23.19 -9.84 -8.86
CA GLU A 54 -23.91 -8.69 -8.31
C GLU A 54 -23.63 -7.39 -9.06
N GLN A 55 -22.40 -7.21 -9.52
CA GLN A 55 -21.91 -6.01 -10.19
C GLN A 55 -21.07 -6.38 -11.42
N PRO A 56 -21.68 -6.73 -12.56
CA PRO A 56 -20.97 -7.21 -13.76
C PRO A 56 -19.95 -6.23 -14.33
N ALA A 57 -20.06 -4.94 -14.00
CA ALA A 57 -19.13 -3.88 -14.42
C ALA A 57 -17.87 -3.77 -13.53
N THR A 58 -17.69 -4.69 -12.56
CA THR A 58 -16.50 -4.71 -11.71
C THR A 58 -15.27 -5.13 -12.52
N GLU A 59 -14.25 -4.30 -12.51
CA GLU A 59 -12.92 -4.63 -13.05
C GLU A 59 -12.08 -5.29 -11.94
N PHE A 60 -11.37 -6.37 -12.28
CA PHE A 60 -10.55 -7.12 -11.31
C PHE A 60 -9.08 -6.98 -11.64
N GLU A 61 -8.23 -7.02 -10.60
CA GLU A 61 -6.78 -7.01 -10.77
C GLU A 61 -6.29 -5.79 -11.57
N PHE A 62 -6.91 -4.63 -11.31
CA PHE A 62 -6.63 -3.41 -12.05
C PHE A 62 -5.23 -2.85 -11.71
N THR A 63 -4.35 -2.78 -12.70
CA THR A 63 -3.00 -2.25 -12.51
C THR A 63 -3.01 -0.73 -12.51
N ILE A 64 -2.39 -0.12 -11.49
CA ILE A 64 -2.24 1.31 -11.36
C ILE A 64 -0.80 1.67 -10.98
N GLY A 65 -0.33 2.81 -11.43
CA GLY A 65 0.97 3.35 -11.06
C GLY A 65 1.02 4.87 -11.20
N GLY A 66 1.98 5.45 -10.53
CA GLY A 66 2.19 6.91 -10.56
C GLY A 66 3.47 7.32 -9.86
N GLN A 67 3.78 8.60 -9.93
CA GLN A 67 4.94 9.20 -9.30
C GLN A 67 4.51 10.26 -8.29
N LEU A 68 5.15 10.25 -7.13
CA LEU A 68 4.94 11.17 -6.03
C LEU A 68 6.25 11.89 -5.74
N ALA A 69 6.20 13.22 -5.69
CA ALA A 69 7.33 14.02 -5.23
C ALA A 69 7.22 14.22 -3.71
N HIS A 70 8.26 13.87 -2.96
CA HIS A 70 8.30 14.06 -1.51
C HIS A 70 9.73 14.25 -1.01
N ALA A 71 9.96 15.28 -0.19
CA ALA A 71 11.26 15.60 0.44
C ALA A 71 12.45 15.61 -0.54
N GLY A 72 12.24 16.07 -1.78
CA GLY A 72 13.26 16.10 -2.84
C GLY A 72 13.51 14.74 -3.50
N TRP A 73 12.67 13.76 -3.28
CA TRP A 73 12.66 12.44 -3.92
C TRP A 73 11.48 12.28 -4.86
N THR A 74 11.65 11.48 -5.90
CA THR A 74 10.57 10.98 -6.75
C THR A 74 10.34 9.51 -6.40
N LEU A 75 9.17 9.19 -5.87
CA LEU A 75 8.76 7.82 -5.57
C LEU A 75 7.83 7.33 -6.68
N ALA A 76 8.24 6.32 -7.43
CA ALA A 76 7.40 5.62 -8.39
C ALA A 76 6.73 4.44 -7.68
N LEU A 77 5.42 4.52 -7.53
CA LEU A 77 4.61 3.46 -6.93
C LEU A 77 3.81 2.76 -8.02
N SER A 78 3.69 1.44 -7.91
CA SER A 78 2.82 0.64 -8.78
C SER A 78 2.22 -0.52 -8.01
N GLY A 79 1.02 -0.95 -8.43
CA GLY A 79 0.37 -2.07 -7.79
C GLY A 79 -0.88 -2.50 -8.53
N ARG A 80 -1.63 -3.41 -7.94
CA ARG A 80 -2.79 -4.04 -8.53
C ARG A 80 -3.92 -4.05 -7.51
N ILE A 81 -5.01 -3.37 -7.85
CA ILE A 81 -6.21 -3.24 -7.04
C ILE A 81 -7.06 -4.48 -7.27
N ASP A 82 -7.53 -5.14 -6.21
CA ASP A 82 -8.30 -6.39 -6.33
C ASP A 82 -9.61 -6.19 -7.09
N GLN A 83 -10.36 -5.13 -6.77
CA GLN A 83 -11.62 -4.79 -7.43
C GLN A 83 -11.76 -3.28 -7.61
N LEU A 84 -12.24 -2.90 -8.78
CA LEU A 84 -12.54 -1.53 -9.14
C LEU A 84 -13.97 -1.45 -9.67
N VAL A 85 -14.80 -0.62 -9.07
CA VAL A 85 -16.19 -0.42 -9.47
C VAL A 85 -16.38 1.05 -9.89
N ARG A 86 -16.85 1.27 -11.11
CA ARG A 86 -17.16 2.62 -11.59
C ARG A 86 -18.60 2.98 -11.26
N GLU A 87 -18.79 4.12 -10.62
CA GLU A 87 -20.10 4.62 -10.21
C GLU A 87 -20.31 6.04 -10.74
N GLY A 88 -20.92 6.15 -11.90
CA GLY A 88 -21.09 7.44 -12.58
C GLY A 88 -19.76 8.13 -12.83
N VAL A 89 -19.51 9.27 -12.19
CA VAL A 89 -18.22 9.99 -12.27
C VAL A 89 -17.22 9.56 -11.21
N GLY A 90 -17.62 8.67 -10.31
CA GLY A 90 -16.80 8.18 -9.19
C GLY A 90 -16.27 6.78 -9.41
N VAL A 91 -15.42 6.35 -8.47
CA VAL A 91 -14.85 5.01 -8.42
C VAL A 91 -14.79 4.50 -6.98
N VAL A 92 -15.05 3.21 -6.81
CA VAL A 92 -14.80 2.48 -5.57
C VAL A 92 -13.63 1.52 -5.80
N LEU A 93 -12.59 1.67 -5.01
CA LEU A 93 -11.42 0.80 -4.99
C LEU A 93 -11.57 -0.16 -3.82
N ARG A 94 -11.57 -1.46 -4.08
CA ARG A 94 -11.66 -2.48 -3.03
C ARG A 94 -10.40 -3.30 -2.97
N GLU A 95 -9.92 -3.49 -1.75
CA GLU A 95 -8.80 -4.37 -1.43
C GLU A 95 -9.30 -5.46 -0.48
N ILE A 96 -9.03 -6.72 -0.80
CA ILE A 96 -9.53 -7.88 -0.06
C ILE A 96 -8.40 -8.41 0.82
N LYS A 97 -8.67 -8.60 2.11
CA LYS A 97 -7.68 -9.09 3.08
C LYS A 97 -8.23 -10.23 3.91
N THR A 98 -7.60 -11.38 3.81
CA THR A 98 -7.91 -12.52 4.68
C THR A 98 -7.23 -12.35 6.03
N VAL A 99 -8.01 -12.44 7.09
CA VAL A 99 -7.57 -12.30 8.48
C VAL A 99 -7.93 -13.53 9.32
N MET A 100 -7.17 -13.76 10.38
CA MET A 100 -7.44 -14.84 11.35
C MET A 100 -8.33 -14.37 12.52
N ARG A 101 -8.59 -13.06 12.58
CA ARG A 101 -9.44 -12.47 13.61
C ARG A 101 -10.91 -12.78 13.30
N PRO A 102 -11.71 -13.17 14.33
CA PRO A 102 -13.16 -13.32 14.18
C PRO A 102 -13.83 -12.04 13.71
N LEU A 103 -14.77 -12.18 12.77
CA LEU A 103 -15.58 -11.10 12.25
C LEU A 103 -17.07 -11.33 12.58
N PRO A 104 -17.89 -10.28 12.77
CA PRO A 104 -17.52 -8.87 12.69
C PRO A 104 -16.69 -8.40 13.90
N ALA A 105 -15.76 -7.49 13.65
CA ALA A 105 -14.92 -6.88 14.68
C ALA A 105 -15.14 -5.36 14.71
N ASP A 106 -14.74 -4.74 15.82
CA ASP A 106 -14.74 -3.29 15.94
C ASP A 106 -13.79 -2.66 14.88
N GLU A 107 -14.25 -1.63 14.16
CA GLU A 107 -13.48 -1.01 13.10
C GLU A 107 -12.20 -0.34 13.60
N ALA A 108 -12.21 0.25 14.80
CA ALA A 108 -11.01 0.86 15.37
C ALA A 108 -9.97 -0.20 15.71
N ALA A 109 -10.41 -1.37 16.18
CA ALA A 109 -9.53 -2.51 16.42
C ALA A 109 -8.94 -3.05 15.12
N LEU A 110 -9.72 -3.13 14.01
CA LEU A 110 -9.20 -3.53 12.70
C LEU A 110 -8.16 -2.54 12.18
N ARG A 111 -8.37 -1.23 12.37
CA ARG A 111 -7.42 -0.20 11.99
C ARG A 111 -6.12 -0.28 12.80
N ALA A 112 -6.21 -0.56 14.08
CA ALA A 112 -5.04 -0.69 14.96
C ALA A 112 -4.22 -1.95 14.66
N ASP A 113 -4.89 -3.08 14.38
CA ASP A 113 -4.23 -4.36 14.12
C ASP A 113 -3.63 -4.44 12.70
N TYR A 114 -4.24 -3.76 11.72
CA TYR A 114 -3.87 -3.87 10.30
C TYR A 114 -3.59 -2.52 9.62
N PRO A 115 -2.80 -1.61 10.22
CA PRO A 115 -2.61 -0.26 9.67
C PRO A 115 -2.01 -0.28 8.25
N GLY A 116 -1.17 -1.27 7.93
CA GLY A 116 -0.57 -1.42 6.61
C GLY A 116 -1.60 -1.62 5.49
N TYR A 117 -2.73 -2.28 5.76
CA TYR A 117 -3.78 -2.47 4.76
C TYR A 117 -4.47 -1.15 4.42
N PHE A 118 -4.68 -0.29 5.41
CA PHE A 118 -5.23 1.05 5.20
C PHE A 118 -4.24 1.95 4.45
N VAL A 119 -2.94 1.87 4.76
CA VAL A 119 -1.88 2.55 3.99
C VAL A 119 -1.88 2.08 2.53
N GLN A 120 -2.00 0.77 2.28
CA GLN A 120 -2.03 0.20 0.94
C GLN A 120 -3.20 0.77 0.13
N LEU A 121 -4.41 0.72 0.69
CA LEU A 121 -5.60 1.24 0.01
C LEU A 121 -5.56 2.76 -0.16
N ALA A 122 -5.05 3.51 0.83
CA ALA A 122 -4.85 4.95 0.73
C ALA A 122 -3.83 5.32 -0.37
N ALA A 123 -2.79 4.50 -0.56
CA ALA A 123 -1.86 4.67 -1.68
C ALA A 123 -2.56 4.46 -3.03
N TYR A 124 -3.38 3.44 -3.20
CA TYR A 124 -4.17 3.24 -4.42
C TYR A 124 -5.12 4.42 -4.68
N ALA A 125 -5.83 4.88 -3.65
CA ALA A 125 -6.72 6.04 -3.77
C ALA A 125 -5.96 7.31 -4.16
N THR A 126 -4.75 7.50 -3.63
CA THR A 126 -3.90 8.63 -4.00
C THR A 126 -3.42 8.52 -5.45
N LEU A 127 -2.94 7.35 -5.88
CA LEU A 127 -2.53 7.13 -7.26
C LEU A 127 -3.69 7.34 -8.23
N TRP A 128 -4.89 6.89 -7.89
CA TRP A 128 -6.07 7.12 -8.71
C TRP A 128 -6.40 8.61 -8.85
N ARG A 129 -6.36 9.35 -7.74
CA ARG A 129 -6.60 10.81 -7.74
C ARG A 129 -5.64 11.57 -8.64
N LEU A 130 -4.38 11.10 -8.80
CA LEU A 130 -3.42 11.69 -9.72
C LEU A 130 -3.83 11.57 -11.20
N THR A 131 -4.71 10.64 -11.53
CA THR A 131 -5.23 10.46 -12.90
C THR A 131 -6.43 11.34 -13.21
N LEU A 132 -7.03 11.95 -12.19
CA LEU A 132 -8.24 12.76 -12.32
C LEU A 132 -7.90 14.23 -12.59
N PRO A 133 -8.82 14.97 -13.25
CA PRO A 133 -8.65 16.41 -13.43
C PRO A 133 -8.47 17.15 -12.11
N PRO A 134 -7.64 18.21 -12.07
CA PRO A 134 -7.52 19.06 -10.89
C PRO A 134 -8.88 19.59 -10.43
N GLY A 135 -9.10 19.58 -9.10
CA GLY A 135 -10.37 20.03 -8.51
C GLY A 135 -11.46 18.95 -8.42
N THR A 136 -11.21 17.73 -8.90
CA THR A 136 -12.14 16.61 -8.69
C THR A 136 -12.38 16.38 -7.19
N PRO A 137 -13.65 16.31 -6.73
CA PRO A 137 -13.95 16.10 -5.32
C PRO A 137 -13.32 14.80 -4.80
N ARG A 138 -12.81 14.84 -3.57
CA ARG A 138 -12.25 13.65 -2.90
C ARG A 138 -13.23 12.47 -2.88
N ALA A 139 -14.52 12.75 -2.68
CA ALA A 139 -15.59 11.77 -2.64
C ALA A 139 -15.78 11.00 -3.96
N ALA A 140 -15.20 11.48 -5.08
CA ALA A 140 -15.21 10.74 -6.34
C ALA A 140 -14.34 9.48 -6.30
N VAL A 141 -13.42 9.36 -5.31
CA VAL A 141 -12.59 8.16 -5.12
C VAL A 141 -12.84 7.63 -3.72
N ARG A 142 -13.58 6.55 -3.62
CA ARG A 142 -13.83 5.83 -2.37
C ARG A 142 -12.94 4.61 -2.29
N GLY A 143 -12.50 4.26 -1.08
CA GLY A 143 -11.75 3.04 -0.81
C GLY A 143 -12.50 2.18 0.20
N GLU A 144 -12.50 0.87 0.00
CA GLU A 144 -13.14 -0.12 0.86
C GLU A 144 -12.18 -1.29 1.10
N LEU A 145 -11.82 -1.55 2.37
CA LEU A 145 -11.16 -2.79 2.77
C LEU A 145 -12.22 -3.84 3.05
N VAL A 146 -12.14 -4.97 2.38
CA VAL A 146 -12.98 -6.14 2.60
C VAL A 146 -12.18 -7.16 3.38
N PHE A 147 -12.37 -7.20 4.70
CA PHE A 147 -11.81 -8.22 5.55
C PHE A 147 -12.62 -9.51 5.44
N VAL A 148 -11.93 -10.65 5.34
CA VAL A 148 -12.53 -11.98 5.27
C VAL A 148 -11.90 -12.84 6.36
N GLU A 149 -12.73 -13.38 7.25
CA GLU A 149 -12.28 -14.33 8.24
C GLU A 149 -11.90 -15.65 7.58
N ALA A 150 -10.66 -16.09 7.80
CA ALA A 150 -10.09 -17.25 7.12
C ALA A 150 -10.89 -18.55 7.37
N GLY A 151 -11.41 -18.73 8.58
CA GLY A 151 -12.09 -19.96 8.98
C GLY A 151 -13.54 -20.04 8.56
N SER A 152 -14.28 -18.94 8.63
CA SER A 152 -15.74 -18.93 8.38
C SER A 152 -16.14 -18.34 7.02
N GLY A 153 -15.26 -17.54 6.41
CA GLY A 153 -15.57 -16.75 5.22
C GLY A 153 -16.51 -15.56 5.49
N LEU A 154 -16.80 -15.26 6.74
CA LEU A 154 -17.52 -14.03 7.09
C LEU A 154 -16.71 -12.82 6.61
N SER A 155 -17.38 -11.86 6.01
CA SER A 155 -16.74 -10.65 5.51
C SER A 155 -17.28 -9.40 6.19
N GLN A 156 -16.37 -8.42 6.37
CA GLN A 156 -16.71 -7.10 6.87
C GLN A 156 -16.01 -6.05 6.02
N THR A 157 -16.78 -5.09 5.51
CA THR A 157 -16.26 -3.98 4.72
C THR A 157 -16.03 -2.77 5.62
N VAL A 158 -14.83 -2.22 5.55
CA VAL A 158 -14.44 -1.01 6.30
C VAL A 158 -14.04 0.08 5.31
N PRO A 159 -14.74 1.23 5.29
CA PRO A 159 -14.45 2.30 4.36
C PRO A 159 -13.17 3.05 4.74
N LEU A 160 -12.47 3.56 3.74
CA LEU A 160 -11.37 4.49 3.91
C LEU A 160 -11.90 5.85 4.37
N THR A 161 -11.28 6.42 5.38
CA THR A 161 -11.64 7.73 5.94
C THR A 161 -10.59 8.80 5.68
N GLY A 162 -10.88 10.05 6.03
CA GLY A 162 -9.89 11.14 5.98
C GLY A 162 -8.69 10.94 6.90
N ALA A 163 -8.85 10.21 8.00
CA ALA A 163 -7.75 9.89 8.91
C ALA A 163 -6.70 8.96 8.26
N ASP A 164 -7.12 8.11 7.35
CA ASP A 164 -6.23 7.14 6.67
C ASP A 164 -5.26 7.84 5.70
N ASP A 165 -5.57 9.05 5.23
CA ASP A 165 -4.60 9.88 4.49
C ASP A 165 -3.42 10.28 5.37
N GLY A 166 -3.64 10.47 6.67
CA GLY A 166 -2.57 10.70 7.65
C GLY A 166 -1.62 9.50 7.76
N LEU A 167 -2.14 8.28 7.72
CA LEU A 167 -1.33 7.05 7.70
C LEU A 167 -0.46 6.98 6.43
N PHE A 168 -1.05 7.28 5.26
CA PHE A 168 -0.30 7.34 4.01
C PHE A 168 0.81 8.40 4.05
N ALA A 169 0.49 9.62 4.53
CA ALA A 169 1.46 10.70 4.65
C ALA A 169 2.62 10.34 5.60
N ALA A 170 2.32 9.73 6.75
CA ALA A 170 3.34 9.26 7.69
C ALA A 170 4.24 8.17 7.08
N GLN A 171 3.67 7.28 6.27
CA GLN A 171 4.46 6.27 5.58
C GLN A 171 5.35 6.86 4.47
N LEU A 172 4.83 7.87 3.76
CA LEU A 172 5.58 8.60 2.74
C LEU A 172 6.78 9.32 3.37
N GLU A 173 6.58 9.98 4.53
CA GLU A 173 7.65 10.60 5.31
C GLU A 173 8.72 9.59 5.73
N ARG A 174 8.32 8.44 6.29
CA ARG A 174 9.23 7.38 6.73
C ARG A 174 10.10 6.85 5.59
N VAL A 175 9.54 6.66 4.40
CA VAL A 175 10.31 6.25 3.21
C VAL A 175 11.28 7.37 2.78
N GLY A 176 10.83 8.62 2.75
CA GLY A 176 11.65 9.79 2.40
C GLY A 176 12.83 9.99 3.36
N GLU A 177 12.60 9.87 4.67
CA GLU A 177 13.66 9.93 5.69
C GLU A 177 14.70 8.83 5.50
N PHE A 178 14.26 7.59 5.30
CA PHE A 178 15.17 6.47 5.03
C PHE A 178 16.06 6.74 3.82
N LEU A 179 15.49 7.17 2.70
CA LEU A 179 16.23 7.47 1.47
C LEU A 179 17.24 8.61 1.71
N THR A 180 16.82 9.64 2.44
CA THR A 180 17.69 10.78 2.80
C THR A 180 18.85 10.36 3.70
N LEU A 181 18.61 9.47 4.67
CA LEU A 181 19.66 8.89 5.50
C LEU A 181 20.66 8.07 4.68
N ARG A 182 20.18 7.27 3.71
CA ARG A 182 21.03 6.49 2.79
C ARG A 182 21.90 7.41 1.92
N LEU A 183 21.35 8.51 1.40
CA LEU A 183 22.07 9.50 0.63
C LEU A 183 23.20 10.14 1.48
N ARG A 184 22.88 10.64 2.68
CA ARG A 184 23.86 11.24 3.59
C ARG A 184 24.97 10.25 3.97
N ALA A 185 24.64 9.00 4.23
CA ALA A 185 25.63 7.96 4.52
C ALA A 185 26.60 7.76 3.35
N ARG A 186 26.09 7.71 2.11
CA ARG A 186 26.92 7.60 0.90
C ARG A 186 27.84 8.82 0.72
N GLU A 187 27.32 10.02 0.92
CA GLU A 187 28.10 11.26 0.81
C GLU A 187 29.25 11.31 1.84
N ARG A 188 28.98 10.89 3.08
CA ARG A 188 30.03 10.76 4.10
C ARG A 188 31.12 9.78 3.69
N LEU A 189 30.76 8.61 3.15
CA LEU A 189 31.72 7.61 2.69
C LEU A 189 32.55 8.12 1.51
N ARG A 190 31.96 8.87 0.58
CA ARG A 190 32.68 9.52 -0.51
C ARG A 190 33.69 10.55 0.02
N GLY A 191 33.29 11.38 0.96
CA GLY A 191 34.19 12.37 1.62
C GLY A 191 35.37 11.72 2.33
N LEU A 192 35.21 10.54 2.92
CA LEU A 192 36.31 9.81 3.57
C LEU A 192 37.30 9.21 2.55
N ARG A 193 36.86 8.80 1.38
CA ARG A 193 37.72 8.22 0.33
C ARG A 193 38.63 9.24 -0.35
N PHE A 194 38.33 10.53 -0.24
CA PHE A 194 39.10 11.63 -0.82
C PHE A 194 40.03 12.37 0.18
N ARG A 195 40.13 11.88 1.43
CA ARG A 195 41.20 12.39 2.31
C ARG A 195 42.50 11.76 1.83
N PRO A 196 43.54 12.57 1.42
CA PRO A 196 44.82 12.04 1.07
C PRO A 196 45.37 11.25 2.27
N ALA A 197 45.88 10.06 2.01
CA ALA A 197 46.62 9.33 3.00
C ALA A 197 47.84 10.16 3.37
N PHE A 198 47.87 10.65 4.59
CA PHE A 198 48.99 11.20 5.30
C PHE A 198 50.19 11.64 4.45
N ASP A 199 50.44 12.97 4.35
CA ASP A 199 51.78 13.50 4.16
C ASP A 199 52.60 13.10 5.37
N THR A 200 53.49 12.13 5.20
CA THR A 200 54.58 11.81 6.12
C THR A 200 55.81 12.65 5.77
#